data_ab857dbe4c0a2dd124e40d7b9f2f926f
#
_entry.id   ab857dbe4c0a2dd124e40d7b9f2f926f
#
_cell.length_a   1.000
_cell.length_b   1.000
_cell.length_c   1.000
_cell.angle_alpha   90.00
_cell.angle_beta   90.00
_cell.angle_gamma   90.00
#
_symmetry.space_group_name_H-M   'P 1'
#
loop_
_entity.id
_entity.type
_entity.pdbx_description
1 polymer ?
#
loop_
_entity_poly.entity_id
_entity_poly.type
_entity_poly.pdbx_seq_one_letter_code
_entity_poly.pdbx_strand_id
1 'polypeptide(L)'
;MPEPFDGAPADARALDRRAPEGAPRGVVLVLHGGTPHSLEPVGARSGSLWRMQVLRDALRRDVLGAGHALWLLRYARRGWNGGTSLSPVPDARWALDQVRAAYGDVPVVLVGHSMGARVASRVADDPSVRGVVALAPWFDGGDPVTALAGKDLVVGHGLRDRITSARGSQAFTERAAAVAARAEFYPLGRAGHYLLYRPTRWNRFALRHALDVLARAEHRSDTVE
;
A
#
# COMPACT_ATOMS: atom_id res chain seq x y z
N MET A 1 15.58 10.49 17.41
CA MET A 1 14.81 9.92 16.28
C MET A 1 14.16 11.09 15.56
N PRO A 2 14.29 11.23 14.22
CA PRO A 2 13.53 12.26 13.52
C PRO A 2 12.04 12.03 13.78
N GLU A 3 11.30 13.12 14.00
CA GLU A 3 9.86 13.06 14.20
C GLU A 3 9.20 12.39 12.98
N PRO A 4 8.26 11.44 13.17
CA PRO A 4 7.53 10.89 12.04
C PRO A 4 6.79 12.03 11.31
N PHE A 5 6.86 12.01 9.98
CA PHE A 5 6.23 13.01 9.10
C PHE A 5 6.87 14.42 9.08
N ASP A 6 8.17 14.54 9.44
CA ASP A 6 8.99 15.76 9.28
C ASP A 6 8.32 17.05 9.81
N GLY A 7 7.57 16.97 10.92
CA GLY A 7 6.88 18.11 11.52
C GLY A 7 5.69 18.67 10.69
N ALA A 8 5.23 17.99 9.67
CA ALA A 8 4.12 18.46 8.83
C ALA A 8 2.83 18.66 9.63
N PRO A 9 2.04 19.72 9.37
CA PRO A 9 0.76 20.00 10.02
C PRO A 9 -0.18 18.78 9.99
N ALA A 10 -0.99 18.62 11.03
CA ALA A 10 -1.92 17.47 11.14
C ALA A 10 -2.98 17.43 10.03
N ASP A 11 -3.31 18.55 9.43
CA ASP A 11 -4.28 18.70 8.35
C ASP A 11 -3.68 18.58 6.94
N ALA A 12 -2.36 18.40 6.84
CA ALA A 12 -1.64 18.19 5.59
C ALA A 12 -1.28 16.70 5.37
N ARG A 13 -1.23 16.28 4.10
CA ARG A 13 -0.59 15.03 3.75
C ARG A 13 0.90 15.08 4.06
N ALA A 14 1.48 13.95 4.46
CA ALA A 14 2.89 13.89 4.82
C ALA A 14 3.48 12.50 4.58
N LEU A 15 4.79 12.43 4.48
CA LEU A 15 5.54 11.19 4.28
C LEU A 15 6.50 10.96 5.46
N ASP A 16 6.46 9.76 6.03
CA ASP A 16 7.54 9.25 6.86
C ASP A 16 8.46 8.41 5.96
N ARG A 17 9.68 8.87 5.79
CA ARG A 17 10.65 8.35 4.82
C ARG A 17 11.77 7.61 5.54
N ARG A 18 12.03 6.37 5.11
CA ARG A 18 13.19 5.58 5.55
C ARG A 18 13.93 5.13 4.29
N ALA A 19 15.24 5.35 4.27
CA ALA A 19 16.10 4.97 3.15
C ALA A 19 17.20 4.01 3.63
N PRO A 20 17.71 3.12 2.76
CA PRO A 20 18.91 2.35 3.01
C PRO A 20 20.15 3.24 2.98
N GLU A 21 21.31 2.70 3.27
CA GLU A 21 22.58 3.33 2.93
C GLU A 21 22.75 3.34 1.41
N GLY A 22 22.99 4.53 0.85
CA GLY A 22 23.11 4.72 -0.61
C GLY A 22 21.78 4.89 -1.34
N ALA A 23 21.83 4.82 -2.68
CA ALA A 23 20.67 4.98 -3.53
C ALA A 23 19.76 3.73 -3.44
N PRO A 24 18.46 3.88 -3.19
CA PRO A 24 17.55 2.74 -3.11
C PRO A 24 17.29 2.16 -4.50
N ARG A 25 17.21 0.82 -4.58
CA ARG A 25 16.87 0.09 -5.81
C ARG A 25 15.37 0.07 -6.09
N GLY A 26 14.55 0.46 -5.13
CA GLY A 26 13.10 0.53 -5.24
C GLY A 26 12.48 1.06 -3.95
N VAL A 27 11.16 1.25 -3.94
CA VAL A 27 10.42 1.80 -2.80
C VAL A 27 9.23 0.93 -2.42
N VAL A 28 9.10 0.64 -1.13
CA VAL A 28 7.87 0.13 -0.53
C VAL A 28 7.10 1.33 0.03
N LEU A 29 5.97 1.69 -0.59
CA LEU A 29 5.10 2.78 -0.14
C LEU A 29 3.88 2.20 0.60
N VAL A 30 3.81 2.48 1.90
CA VAL A 30 2.75 1.99 2.79
C VAL A 30 1.59 2.99 2.84
N LEU A 31 0.35 2.50 2.68
CA LEU A 31 -0.89 3.26 2.61
C LEU A 31 -1.86 2.78 3.70
N HIS A 32 -2.29 3.69 4.59
CA HIS A 32 -3.14 3.33 5.72
C HIS A 32 -4.63 3.28 5.36
N GLY A 33 -5.43 2.67 6.24
CA GLY A 33 -6.88 2.65 6.12
C GLY A 33 -7.54 3.98 6.50
N GLY A 34 -8.86 4.02 6.37
CA GLY A 34 -9.68 5.19 6.68
C GLY A 34 -11.15 4.83 6.85
N THR A 35 -12.03 5.80 6.63
CA THR A 35 -13.48 5.66 6.72
C THR A 35 -14.15 5.94 5.38
N PRO A 36 -15.42 5.56 5.16
CA PRO A 36 -16.13 5.89 3.93
C PRO A 36 -16.22 7.39 3.67
N HIS A 37 -16.56 8.16 4.71
CA HIS A 37 -16.75 9.62 4.62
C HIS A 37 -16.16 10.27 5.87
N SER A 38 -15.22 11.18 5.69
CA SER A 38 -14.74 12.10 6.73
C SER A 38 -13.83 13.16 6.12
N LEU A 39 -14.08 14.43 6.44
CA LEU A 39 -13.19 15.54 6.09
C LEU A 39 -12.23 15.89 7.23
N GLU A 40 -12.29 15.14 8.35
CA GLU A 40 -11.34 15.34 9.45
C GLU A 40 -9.92 15.01 9.02
N PRO A 41 -8.93 15.75 9.52
CA PRO A 41 -7.52 15.44 9.27
C PRO A 41 -7.11 14.10 9.92
N VAL A 42 -6.09 13.48 9.36
CA VAL A 42 -5.47 12.28 9.95
C VAL A 42 -4.48 12.72 11.03
N GLY A 43 -4.97 12.82 12.26
CA GLY A 43 -4.14 13.17 13.42
C GLY A 43 -3.40 11.98 14.03
N ALA A 44 -2.55 12.27 15.02
CA ALA A 44 -1.73 11.27 15.74
C ALA A 44 -2.55 10.16 16.43
N ARG A 45 -3.83 10.42 16.74
CA ARG A 45 -4.75 9.43 17.35
C ARG A 45 -5.43 8.50 16.32
N SER A 46 -5.08 8.58 15.05
CA SER A 46 -5.66 7.71 14.03
C SER A 46 -5.18 6.26 14.21
N GLY A 47 -6.07 5.37 14.62
CA GLY A 47 -5.76 3.94 14.79
C GLY A 47 -5.34 3.26 13.50
N SER A 48 -5.87 3.68 12.33
CA SER A 48 -5.47 3.14 11.02
C SER A 48 -4.05 3.59 10.63
N LEU A 49 -3.67 4.83 10.90
CA LEU A 49 -2.32 5.31 10.70
C LEU A 49 -1.34 4.59 11.64
N TRP A 50 -1.65 4.56 12.95
CA TRP A 50 -0.84 3.86 13.96
C TRP A 50 -0.59 2.40 13.56
N ARG A 51 -1.61 1.70 13.07
CA ARG A 51 -1.46 0.31 12.64
C ARG A 51 -0.47 0.15 11.49
N MET A 52 -0.42 1.10 10.56
CA MET A 52 0.55 1.07 9.47
C MET A 52 1.94 1.56 9.88
N GLN A 53 2.06 2.39 10.89
CA GLN A 53 3.34 2.70 11.53
C GLN A 53 3.95 1.43 12.15
N VAL A 54 3.15 0.66 12.90
CA VAL A 54 3.61 -0.63 13.47
C VAL A 54 4.01 -1.62 12.37
N LEU A 55 3.25 -1.72 11.28
CA LEU A 55 3.63 -2.55 10.14
C LEU A 55 4.94 -2.06 9.51
N ARG A 56 5.05 -0.77 9.19
CA ARG A 56 6.25 -0.16 8.63
C ARG A 56 7.48 -0.46 9.50
N ASP A 57 7.37 -0.30 10.82
CA ASP A 57 8.49 -0.58 11.74
C ASP A 57 8.90 -2.06 11.75
N ALA A 58 7.93 -2.96 11.64
CA ALA A 58 8.19 -4.39 11.53
C ALA A 58 8.88 -4.78 10.20
N LEU A 59 8.63 -4.05 9.11
CA LEU A 59 9.24 -4.29 7.81
C LEU A 59 10.60 -3.60 7.63
N ARG A 60 10.88 -2.57 8.42
CA ARG A 60 11.99 -1.62 8.20
C ARG A 60 13.34 -2.30 7.99
N ARG A 61 13.73 -3.19 8.93
CA ARG A 61 15.05 -3.83 8.88
C ARG A 61 15.27 -4.58 7.58
N ASP A 62 14.28 -5.39 7.21
CA ASP A 62 14.42 -6.29 6.07
C ASP A 62 14.29 -5.56 4.73
N VAL A 63 13.41 -4.55 4.64
CA VAL A 63 13.27 -3.72 3.42
C VAL A 63 14.51 -2.88 3.19
N LEU A 64 15.03 -2.19 4.22
CA LEU A 64 16.26 -1.41 4.08
C LEU A 64 17.47 -2.31 3.84
N GLY A 65 17.56 -3.45 4.52
CA GLY A 65 18.62 -4.44 4.31
C GLY A 65 18.63 -5.06 2.91
N ALA A 66 17.46 -5.10 2.25
CA ALA A 66 17.33 -5.48 0.85
C ALA A 66 17.65 -4.33 -0.13
N GLY A 67 18.09 -3.17 0.35
CA GLY A 67 18.45 -2.02 -0.49
C GLY A 67 17.26 -1.22 -1.03
N HIS A 68 16.08 -1.33 -0.42
CA HIS A 68 14.89 -0.57 -0.82
C HIS A 68 14.53 0.49 0.22
N ALA A 69 13.96 1.61 -0.22
CA ALA A 69 13.38 2.60 0.69
C ALA A 69 12.00 2.13 1.18
N LEU A 70 11.63 2.56 2.39
CA LEU A 70 10.34 2.26 3.02
C LEU A 70 9.68 3.55 3.46
N TRP A 71 8.60 3.91 2.80
CA TRP A 71 7.85 5.13 3.06
C TRP A 71 6.44 4.82 3.55
N LEU A 72 5.90 5.70 4.39
CA LEU A 72 4.51 5.65 4.85
C LEU A 72 3.84 6.99 4.55
N LEU A 73 2.74 6.96 3.80
CA LEU A 73 1.92 8.12 3.54
C LEU A 73 0.89 8.31 4.68
N ARG A 74 0.84 9.52 5.25
CA ARG A 74 -0.28 10.04 6.01
C ARG A 74 -1.15 10.87 5.07
N TYR A 75 -2.41 10.49 4.90
CA TYR A 75 -3.35 11.27 4.11
C TYR A 75 -3.74 12.58 4.81
N ALA A 76 -4.13 13.59 4.05
CA ALA A 76 -4.66 14.83 4.60
C ALA A 76 -6.00 14.60 5.28
N ARG A 77 -6.88 13.75 4.72
CA ARG A 77 -8.23 13.48 5.23
C ARG A 77 -8.44 11.98 5.50
N ARG A 78 -9.31 11.70 6.49
CA ARG A 78 -9.56 10.31 6.95
C ARG A 78 -10.46 9.50 6.02
N GLY A 79 -11.28 10.18 5.22
CA GLY A 79 -12.33 9.54 4.41
C GLY A 79 -11.93 9.20 2.99
N TRP A 80 -12.57 8.15 2.45
CA TRP A 80 -12.56 7.88 1.01
C TRP A 80 -13.24 9.00 0.20
N ASN A 81 -14.31 9.60 0.72
CA ASN A 81 -15.03 10.73 0.17
C ASN A 81 -15.44 10.56 -1.31
N GLY A 82 -15.88 9.36 -1.67
CA GLY A 82 -16.39 9.05 -3.00
C GLY A 82 -15.36 9.03 -4.14
N GLY A 83 -14.07 9.07 -3.85
CA GLY A 83 -13.01 9.13 -4.86
C GLY A 83 -12.84 10.51 -5.52
N THR A 84 -13.39 11.56 -4.90
CA THR A 84 -13.28 12.97 -5.35
C THR A 84 -11.89 13.57 -5.07
N SER A 85 -11.70 14.85 -5.38
CA SER A 85 -10.49 15.61 -5.03
C SER A 85 -10.19 15.67 -3.52
N LEU A 86 -11.19 15.40 -2.67
CA LEU A 86 -11.05 15.31 -1.22
C LEU A 86 -10.74 13.86 -0.73
N SER A 87 -10.55 12.94 -1.66
CA SER A 87 -10.19 11.55 -1.37
C SER A 87 -8.68 11.39 -1.15
N PRO A 88 -8.22 10.26 -0.60
CA PRO A 88 -6.81 9.96 -0.44
C PRO A 88 -6.08 9.60 -1.75
N VAL A 89 -6.79 9.50 -2.89
CA VAL A 89 -6.18 9.19 -4.20
C VAL A 89 -5.21 10.29 -4.66
N PRO A 90 -5.56 11.58 -4.65
CA PRO A 90 -4.61 12.65 -4.91
C PRO A 90 -3.38 12.67 -4.00
N ASP A 91 -3.54 12.29 -2.72
CA ASP A 91 -2.41 12.21 -1.80
C ASP A 91 -1.44 11.07 -2.16
N ALA A 92 -1.98 9.94 -2.61
CA ALA A 92 -1.15 8.82 -3.07
C ALA A 92 -0.42 9.14 -4.38
N ARG A 93 -1.06 9.84 -5.32
CA ARG A 93 -0.41 10.36 -6.53
C ARG A 93 0.76 11.30 -6.17
N TRP A 94 0.49 12.26 -5.30
CA TRP A 94 1.55 13.14 -4.80
C TRP A 94 2.70 12.37 -4.14
N ALA A 95 2.43 11.31 -3.38
CA ALA A 95 3.47 10.49 -2.77
C ALA A 95 4.35 9.81 -3.84
N LEU A 96 3.76 9.34 -4.94
CA LEU A 96 4.49 8.78 -6.08
C LEU A 96 5.36 9.84 -6.77
N ASP A 97 4.85 11.07 -6.95
CA ASP A 97 5.64 12.19 -7.45
C ASP A 97 6.82 12.53 -6.54
N GLN A 98 6.63 12.44 -5.20
CA GLN A 98 7.73 12.62 -4.25
C GLN A 98 8.78 11.51 -4.34
N VAL A 99 8.39 10.26 -4.60
CA VAL A 99 9.34 9.16 -4.86
C VAL A 99 10.16 9.46 -6.10
N ARG A 100 9.50 9.84 -7.19
CA ARG A 100 10.16 10.19 -8.46
C ARG A 100 11.11 11.37 -8.31
N ALA A 101 10.71 12.39 -7.56
CA ALA A 101 11.56 13.56 -7.27
C ALA A 101 12.80 13.18 -6.44
N ALA A 102 12.69 12.22 -5.53
CA ALA A 102 13.77 11.82 -4.63
C ALA A 102 14.74 10.82 -5.27
N TYR A 103 14.24 9.89 -6.11
CA TYR A 103 14.99 8.71 -6.54
C TYR A 103 14.92 8.43 -8.06
N GLY A 104 14.22 9.26 -8.83
CA GLY A 104 14.02 9.00 -10.27
C GLY A 104 13.05 7.85 -10.52
N ASP A 105 13.27 7.11 -11.60
CA ASP A 105 12.37 6.05 -12.08
C ASP A 105 12.62 4.68 -11.40
N VAL A 106 12.71 4.68 -10.07
CA VAL A 106 12.84 3.41 -9.32
C VAL A 106 11.51 2.67 -9.23
N PRO A 107 11.51 1.32 -9.21
CA PRO A 107 10.30 0.54 -9.04
C PRO A 107 9.64 0.77 -7.67
N VAL A 108 8.31 0.90 -7.66
CA VAL A 108 7.51 1.08 -6.46
C VAL A 108 6.55 -0.09 -6.27
N VAL A 109 6.47 -0.61 -5.05
CA VAL A 109 5.39 -1.49 -4.62
C VAL A 109 4.52 -0.77 -3.59
N LEU A 110 3.21 -0.82 -3.79
CA LEU A 110 2.23 -0.24 -2.88
C LEU A 110 1.77 -1.30 -1.89
N VAL A 111 1.91 -1.05 -0.59
CA VAL A 111 1.38 -1.92 0.48
C VAL A 111 0.24 -1.20 1.16
N GLY A 112 -1.00 -1.61 0.88
CA GLY A 112 -2.21 -0.94 1.37
C GLY A 112 -3.02 -1.78 2.34
N HIS A 113 -3.57 -1.16 3.40
CA HIS A 113 -4.54 -1.77 4.30
C HIS A 113 -5.92 -1.15 4.12
N SER A 114 -6.97 -1.98 4.02
CA SER A 114 -8.36 -1.52 3.99
C SER A 114 -8.59 -0.49 2.86
N MET A 115 -9.00 0.76 3.19
CA MET A 115 -9.08 1.88 2.24
C MET A 115 -7.76 2.14 1.51
N GLY A 116 -6.60 1.98 2.19
CA GLY A 116 -5.30 2.17 1.56
C GLY A 116 -5.02 1.18 0.42
N ALA A 117 -5.54 -0.04 0.50
CA ALA A 117 -5.47 -1.00 -0.59
C ALA A 117 -6.37 -0.60 -1.79
N ARG A 118 -7.53 -0.01 -1.51
CA ARG A 118 -8.42 0.57 -2.53
C ARG A 118 -7.74 1.74 -3.23
N VAL A 119 -7.07 2.62 -2.47
CA VAL A 119 -6.26 3.72 -3.01
C VAL A 119 -5.14 3.16 -3.89
N ALA A 120 -4.38 2.17 -3.40
CA ALA A 120 -3.30 1.53 -4.14
C ALA A 120 -3.77 1.01 -5.52
N SER A 121 -4.93 0.33 -5.56
CA SER A 121 -5.49 -0.17 -6.82
C SER A 121 -5.91 0.94 -7.79
N ARG A 122 -6.18 2.17 -7.29
CA ARG A 122 -6.58 3.33 -8.11
C ARG A 122 -5.41 4.12 -8.69
N VAL A 123 -4.23 3.98 -8.09
CA VAL A 123 -3.01 4.70 -8.53
C VAL A 123 -1.96 3.75 -9.11
N ALA A 124 -2.29 2.47 -9.28
CA ALA A 124 -1.37 1.46 -9.79
C ALA A 124 -0.99 1.66 -11.27
N ASP A 125 -1.73 2.48 -12.02
CA ASP A 125 -1.40 2.88 -13.39
C ASP A 125 -0.17 3.80 -13.48
N ASP A 126 0.33 4.34 -12.37
CA ASP A 126 1.58 5.08 -12.36
C ASP A 126 2.73 4.21 -12.93
N PRO A 127 3.56 4.75 -13.84
CA PRO A 127 4.62 3.99 -14.51
C PRO A 127 5.64 3.37 -13.55
N SER A 128 5.92 4.01 -12.41
CA SER A 128 6.86 3.48 -11.41
C SER A 128 6.29 2.29 -10.62
N VAL A 129 4.96 2.18 -10.50
CA VAL A 129 4.32 1.11 -9.73
C VAL A 129 4.46 -0.23 -10.46
N ARG A 130 4.96 -1.24 -9.75
CA ARG A 130 5.12 -2.61 -10.24
C ARG A 130 4.06 -3.57 -9.69
N GLY A 131 3.49 -3.25 -8.53
CA GLY A 131 2.41 -4.06 -7.97
C GLY A 131 1.83 -3.51 -6.69
N VAL A 132 0.78 -4.18 -6.24
CA VAL A 132 0.00 -3.86 -5.05
C VAL A 132 -0.07 -5.09 -4.14
N VAL A 133 0.32 -4.92 -2.89
CA VAL A 133 0.08 -5.88 -1.80
C VAL A 133 -1.04 -5.34 -0.93
N ALA A 134 -2.20 -5.96 -1.03
CA ALA A 134 -3.43 -5.54 -0.38
C ALA A 134 -3.71 -6.37 0.89
N LEU A 135 -3.83 -5.71 2.03
CA LEU A 135 -4.06 -6.31 3.33
C LEU A 135 -5.50 -6.01 3.80
N ALA A 136 -6.34 -7.04 3.94
CA ALA A 136 -7.75 -6.90 4.31
C ALA A 136 -8.42 -5.72 3.55
N PRO A 137 -8.33 -5.68 2.22
CA PRO A 137 -8.74 -4.52 1.44
C PRO A 137 -10.23 -4.23 1.54
N TRP A 138 -10.57 -2.97 1.39
CA TRP A 138 -11.94 -2.53 1.16
C TRP A 138 -12.15 -2.30 -0.34
N PHE A 139 -12.37 -3.37 -1.07
CA PHE A 139 -12.77 -3.29 -2.47
C PHE A 139 -14.29 -3.30 -2.59
N ASP A 140 -14.82 -2.38 -3.38
CA ASP A 140 -16.23 -2.34 -3.76
C ASP A 140 -16.45 -3.11 -5.06
N GLY A 141 -17.64 -3.68 -5.23
CA GLY A 141 -17.99 -4.44 -6.43
C GLY A 141 -17.84 -3.64 -7.74
N GLY A 142 -18.06 -2.32 -7.68
CA GLY A 142 -17.88 -1.40 -8.79
C GLY A 142 -16.45 -0.86 -8.98
N ASP A 143 -15.48 -1.21 -8.13
CA ASP A 143 -14.12 -0.69 -8.29
C ASP A 143 -13.48 -1.20 -9.60
N PRO A 144 -12.92 -0.28 -10.43
CA PRO A 144 -12.24 -0.66 -11.65
C PRO A 144 -10.92 -1.39 -11.36
N VAL A 145 -10.56 -2.28 -12.28
CA VAL A 145 -9.29 -3.03 -12.26
C VAL A 145 -8.30 -2.53 -13.32
N THR A 146 -8.68 -1.57 -14.14
CA THR A 146 -7.91 -1.11 -15.31
C THR A 146 -6.53 -0.55 -14.94
N ALA A 147 -6.42 0.14 -13.80
CA ALA A 147 -5.14 0.65 -13.32
C ALA A 147 -4.13 -0.45 -12.92
N LEU A 148 -4.60 -1.70 -12.79
CA LEU A 148 -3.75 -2.86 -12.51
C LEU A 148 -3.21 -3.54 -13.78
N ALA A 149 -3.47 -3.00 -14.97
CA ALA A 149 -3.00 -3.58 -16.23
C ALA A 149 -1.47 -3.76 -16.23
N GLY A 150 -1.02 -5.01 -16.41
CA GLY A 150 0.40 -5.38 -16.40
C GLY A 150 1.09 -5.31 -15.03
N LYS A 151 0.36 -5.07 -13.93
CA LYS A 151 0.90 -5.01 -12.57
C LYS A 151 0.68 -6.31 -11.82
N ASP A 152 1.46 -6.53 -10.75
CA ASP A 152 1.21 -7.62 -9.82
C ASP A 152 0.17 -7.17 -8.76
N LEU A 153 -0.84 -8.00 -8.49
CA LEU A 153 -1.78 -7.82 -7.39
C LEU A 153 -1.72 -9.03 -6.45
N VAL A 154 -1.39 -8.79 -5.20
CA VAL A 154 -1.39 -9.84 -4.16
C VAL A 154 -2.29 -9.43 -3.02
N VAL A 155 -3.33 -10.21 -2.76
CA VAL A 155 -4.37 -9.90 -1.77
C VAL A 155 -4.33 -10.89 -0.62
N GLY A 156 -4.13 -10.40 0.61
CA GLY A 156 -4.30 -11.16 1.84
C GLY A 156 -5.56 -10.74 2.58
N HIS A 157 -6.46 -11.70 2.91
CA HIS A 157 -7.69 -11.37 3.64
C HIS A 157 -8.00 -12.40 4.75
N GLY A 158 -8.36 -11.91 5.93
CA GLY A 158 -8.79 -12.74 7.03
C GLY A 158 -10.24 -13.20 6.87
N LEU A 159 -10.50 -14.51 7.01
CA LEU A 159 -11.85 -15.08 6.83
C LEU A 159 -12.84 -14.73 7.95
N ARG A 160 -12.39 -14.09 9.04
CA ARG A 160 -13.24 -13.55 10.11
C ARG A 160 -13.32 -12.03 10.10
N ASP A 161 -12.91 -11.39 9.00
CA ASP A 161 -13.14 -9.97 8.79
C ASP A 161 -14.65 -9.70 8.74
N ARG A 162 -15.11 -8.78 9.62
CA ARG A 162 -16.52 -8.37 9.72
C ARG A 162 -16.71 -6.91 9.27
N ILE A 163 -15.62 -6.27 8.84
CA ILE A 163 -15.61 -4.88 8.39
C ILE A 163 -15.60 -4.81 6.88
N THR A 164 -14.74 -5.63 6.25
CA THR A 164 -14.65 -5.74 4.80
C THR A 164 -14.82 -7.21 4.36
N SER A 165 -15.20 -7.42 3.10
CA SER A 165 -15.60 -8.72 2.60
C SER A 165 -14.41 -9.48 1.98
N ALA A 166 -14.04 -10.61 2.58
CA ALA A 166 -13.06 -11.52 1.99
C ALA A 166 -13.52 -12.06 0.62
N ARG A 167 -14.85 -12.35 0.47
CA ARG A 167 -15.45 -12.76 -0.81
C ARG A 167 -15.38 -11.63 -1.85
N GLY A 168 -15.64 -10.37 -1.44
CA GLY A 168 -15.48 -9.21 -2.31
C GLY A 168 -14.05 -9.01 -2.78
N SER A 169 -13.08 -9.22 -1.89
CA SER A 169 -11.66 -9.16 -2.23
C SER A 169 -11.25 -10.26 -3.20
N GLN A 170 -11.75 -11.48 -3.01
CA GLN A 170 -11.52 -12.57 -3.95
C GLN A 170 -12.10 -12.25 -5.33
N ALA A 171 -13.37 -11.82 -5.40
CA ALA A 171 -14.02 -11.44 -6.66
C ALA A 171 -13.30 -10.27 -7.37
N PHE A 172 -12.79 -9.30 -6.62
CA PHE A 172 -11.95 -8.23 -7.19
C PHE A 172 -10.65 -8.80 -7.79
N THR A 173 -9.99 -9.73 -7.09
CA THR A 173 -8.76 -10.38 -7.55
C THR A 173 -9.01 -11.19 -8.83
N GLU A 174 -10.13 -11.92 -8.88
CA GLU A 174 -10.55 -12.68 -10.07
C GLU A 174 -10.79 -11.76 -11.28
N ARG A 175 -11.45 -10.61 -11.09
CA ARG A 175 -11.60 -9.60 -12.16
C ARG A 175 -10.25 -9.00 -12.58
N ALA A 176 -9.38 -8.72 -11.63
CA ALA A 176 -8.06 -8.15 -11.91
C ALA A 176 -7.17 -9.10 -12.72
N ALA A 177 -7.35 -10.42 -12.59
CA ALA A 177 -6.59 -11.42 -13.33
C ALA A 177 -6.74 -11.29 -14.87
N ALA A 178 -7.79 -10.63 -15.35
CA ALA A 178 -7.97 -10.37 -16.78
C ALA A 178 -7.02 -9.30 -17.34
N VAL A 179 -6.43 -8.45 -16.51
CA VAL A 179 -5.59 -7.32 -16.93
C VAL A 179 -4.22 -7.29 -16.26
N ALA A 180 -4.11 -7.82 -15.05
CA ALA A 180 -2.87 -7.84 -14.28
C ALA A 180 -1.87 -8.85 -14.84
N ALA A 181 -0.58 -8.61 -14.64
CA ALA A 181 0.46 -9.60 -14.94
C ALA A 181 0.38 -10.82 -13.98
N ARG A 182 -0.06 -10.56 -12.74
CA ARG A 182 -0.34 -11.57 -11.73
C ARG A 182 -1.44 -11.05 -10.80
N ALA A 183 -2.41 -11.89 -10.46
CA ALA A 183 -3.43 -11.59 -9.46
C ALA A 183 -3.65 -12.81 -8.56
N GLU A 184 -3.35 -12.68 -7.26
CA GLU A 184 -3.40 -13.79 -6.31
C GLU A 184 -4.16 -13.42 -5.05
N PHE A 185 -5.05 -14.31 -4.59
CA PHE A 185 -5.79 -14.18 -3.35
C PHE A 185 -5.33 -15.22 -2.32
N TYR A 186 -5.00 -14.76 -1.12
CA TYR A 186 -4.56 -15.60 -0.01
C TYR A 186 -5.51 -15.49 1.19
N PRO A 187 -6.24 -16.55 1.53
CA PRO A 187 -7.01 -16.60 2.77
C PRO A 187 -6.07 -16.67 3.98
N LEU A 188 -6.10 -15.67 4.84
CA LEU A 188 -5.26 -15.62 6.05
C LEU A 188 -5.94 -16.22 7.29
N GLY A 189 -6.80 -17.23 7.07
CA GLY A 189 -7.47 -18.01 8.10
C GLY A 189 -8.40 -17.16 8.96
N ARG A 190 -8.43 -17.41 10.28
CA ARG A 190 -9.36 -16.77 11.23
C ARG A 190 -8.96 -15.33 11.62
N ALA A 191 -8.13 -14.65 10.84
CA ALA A 191 -7.76 -13.26 11.09
C ALA A 191 -8.96 -12.32 10.83
N GLY A 192 -8.99 -11.20 11.56
CA GLY A 192 -9.96 -10.11 11.38
C GLY A 192 -9.32 -8.91 10.69
N HIS A 193 -10.12 -7.82 10.57
CA HIS A 193 -9.79 -6.63 9.80
C HIS A 193 -8.51 -5.88 10.25
N TYR A 194 -8.33 -5.73 11.56
CA TYR A 194 -7.33 -4.78 12.09
C TYR A 194 -5.89 -5.30 12.13
N LEU A 195 -5.64 -6.50 11.55
CA LEU A 195 -4.31 -7.13 11.50
C LEU A 195 -3.69 -7.37 12.89
N LEU A 196 -4.50 -7.34 13.96
CA LEU A 196 -4.04 -7.49 15.35
C LEU A 196 -3.91 -8.96 15.76
N TYR A 197 -4.71 -9.84 15.17
CA TYR A 197 -4.60 -11.28 15.41
C TYR A 197 -3.46 -11.86 14.57
N ARG A 198 -2.46 -12.44 15.27
CA ARG A 198 -1.22 -12.96 14.67
C ARG A 198 -0.52 -11.91 13.77
N PRO A 199 -0.13 -10.76 14.30
CA PRO A 199 0.42 -9.65 13.53
C PRO A 199 1.67 -10.06 12.73
N THR A 200 2.48 -10.99 13.24
CA THR A 200 3.64 -11.53 12.53
C THR A 200 3.29 -12.23 11.21
N ARG A 201 2.09 -12.82 11.10
CA ARG A 201 1.63 -13.44 9.84
C ARG A 201 1.36 -12.38 8.78
N TRP A 202 0.73 -11.27 9.16
CA TRP A 202 0.48 -10.14 8.29
C TRP A 202 1.78 -9.43 7.87
N ASN A 203 2.69 -9.25 8.82
CA ASN A 203 3.98 -8.62 8.56
C ASN A 203 4.81 -9.46 7.58
N ARG A 204 4.90 -10.79 7.80
CA ARG A 204 5.59 -11.70 6.87
C ARG A 204 4.94 -11.74 5.50
N PHE A 205 3.62 -11.72 5.44
CA PHE A 205 2.88 -11.67 4.18
C PHE A 205 3.22 -10.39 3.41
N ALA A 206 3.10 -9.23 4.06
CA ALA A 206 3.42 -7.94 3.45
C ALA A 206 4.88 -7.87 2.98
N LEU A 207 5.83 -8.26 3.84
CA LEU A 207 7.26 -8.25 3.54
C LEU A 207 7.58 -9.13 2.33
N ARG A 208 7.21 -10.41 2.43
CA ARG A 208 7.51 -11.40 1.39
C ARG A 208 7.03 -10.95 0.02
N HIS A 209 5.77 -10.53 -0.06
CA HIS A 209 5.19 -10.19 -1.35
C HIS A 209 5.63 -8.82 -1.86
N ALA A 210 5.94 -7.86 -0.98
CA ALA A 210 6.53 -6.59 -1.40
C ALA A 210 7.93 -6.79 -2.02
N LEU A 211 8.78 -7.58 -1.36
CA LEU A 211 10.11 -7.89 -1.90
C LEU A 211 10.05 -8.76 -3.17
N ASP A 212 9.11 -9.71 -3.27
CA ASP A 212 8.91 -10.51 -4.47
C ASP A 212 8.49 -9.64 -5.68
N VAL A 213 7.60 -8.66 -5.49
CA VAL A 213 7.22 -7.72 -6.55
C VAL A 213 8.41 -6.90 -7.02
N LEU A 214 9.23 -6.37 -6.10
CA LEU A 214 10.41 -5.57 -6.46
C LEU A 214 11.47 -6.42 -7.16
N ALA A 215 11.77 -7.62 -6.67
CA ALA A 215 12.72 -8.54 -7.31
C ALA A 215 12.30 -8.92 -8.73
N ARG A 216 11.01 -9.17 -8.96
CA ARG A 216 10.48 -9.42 -10.32
C ARG A 216 10.60 -8.21 -11.24
N ALA A 217 10.50 -7.00 -10.71
CA ALA A 217 10.68 -5.80 -11.50
C ALA A 217 12.13 -5.62 -11.94
N GLU A 218 13.09 -5.89 -11.06
CA GLU A 218 14.53 -5.86 -11.37
C GLU A 218 14.87 -6.86 -12.51
N HIS A 219 14.43 -8.12 -12.41
CA HIS A 219 14.68 -9.13 -13.44
C HIS A 219 14.06 -8.81 -14.81
N ARG A 220 12.91 -8.11 -14.82
CA ARG A 220 12.29 -7.69 -16.10
C ARG A 220 13.07 -6.56 -16.79
N SER A 221 13.74 -5.70 -16.04
CA SER A 221 14.59 -4.62 -16.59
C SER A 221 15.85 -5.20 -17.23
N ASP A 222 16.46 -6.22 -16.59
CA ASP A 222 17.68 -6.89 -17.07
C ASP A 222 17.46 -7.72 -18.37
N THR A 223 16.21 -8.03 -18.72
CA THR A 223 15.89 -8.89 -19.89
C THR A 223 15.57 -8.07 -21.15
N VAL A 224 15.49 -6.73 -21.05
CA VAL A 224 15.13 -5.83 -22.14
C VAL A 224 16.36 -5.09 -22.71
N GLU A 225 17.53 -5.26 -22.11
CA GLU A 225 18.84 -4.82 -22.65
C GLU A 225 19.48 -5.95 -23.47
#